data_13cfc760b6ca3c92b17a50ce06d830db
#
_entry.id   13cfc760b6ca3c92b17a50ce06d830db
#
_cell.length_a   1.000
_cell.length_b   1.000
_cell.length_c   1.000
_cell.angle_alpha   90.00
_cell.angle_beta   90.00
_cell.angle_gamma   90.00
#
_symmetry.space_group_name_H-M   'P 1'
#
loop_
_entity.id
_entity.type
_entity.pdbx_description
1 polymer ?
#
loop_
_entity_poly.entity_id
_entity_poly.type
_entity_poly.pdbx_seq_one_letter_code
_entity_poly.pdbx_strand_id
1 'polypeptide(L)'
;MKCFTQNRLHWINTSNSDNMEFKFKEPHKETREAMAKVASGENPYLNDRNNSFEKNCQKKVKEITGHEYCEITSSGNNSIFIALSAIEGSVIIPDQGGWNGFKQIANYLNKEIITLKTDLGLINTDYLNEMDIPKNSALIFTSFAGYSANQDTKSISKYCKNNGITTIEDASAGIGDEKQELGNGNLSDIIIASTGSPKIINVGSGGFISSNKPEIFENTKLPQKLSKTNEIICSGIDKELDFVKSNLEQTINATSILKKHINNTFHASKRGVNVIIQHEKPKDIIWKVKKELPINHHAFITKCPNYNRLKEKGIVIEVKNLDYSSLKKENLDKIIEVVNNQL
;
A
#
# COMPACT_ATOMS: atom_id res chain seq x y z
N MET A 1 16.97 -17.96 -46.51
CA MET A 1 17.69 -16.76 -46.01
C MET A 1 17.09 -15.55 -46.70
N LYS A 2 16.19 -14.84 -46.03
CA LYS A 2 15.74 -13.49 -46.43
C LYS A 2 15.61 -12.68 -45.16
N CYS A 3 16.41 -11.67 -45.12
CA CYS A 3 16.48 -10.61 -44.11
C CYS A 3 15.14 -9.86 -43.99
N PHE A 4 14.62 -9.70 -42.78
CA PHE A 4 13.63 -8.68 -42.49
C PHE A 4 14.33 -7.55 -41.72
N THR A 5 14.65 -6.51 -42.47
CA THR A 5 15.10 -5.23 -41.96
C THR A 5 13.93 -4.23 -41.94
N GLN A 6 13.80 -3.54 -40.82
CA GLN A 6 13.30 -2.19 -40.64
C GLN A 6 11.87 -1.83 -41.05
N ASN A 7 11.07 -1.48 -40.06
CA ASN A 7 10.26 -0.27 -40.09
C ASN A 7 10.08 0.28 -38.68
N ARG A 8 11.04 1.13 -38.28
CA ARG A 8 10.81 2.15 -37.22
C ARG A 8 10.16 3.34 -37.92
N LEU A 9 8.87 3.49 -37.77
CA LEU A 9 8.19 4.71 -38.17
C LEU A 9 8.34 5.76 -37.08
N HIS A 10 9.02 6.82 -37.44
CA HIS A 10 9.04 8.12 -36.78
C HIS A 10 7.61 8.65 -36.57
N TRP A 11 7.25 8.89 -35.31
CA TRP A 11 6.29 9.92 -34.97
C TRP A 11 7.02 11.06 -34.32
N ILE A 12 7.56 11.97 -35.14
CA ILE A 12 7.90 13.33 -34.73
C ILE A 12 6.67 14.14 -35.07
N ASN A 13 5.90 14.54 -34.08
CA ASN A 13 4.99 15.67 -34.21
C ASN A 13 5.40 16.72 -33.19
N THR A 14 6.04 17.74 -33.72
CA THR A 14 6.29 19.01 -33.10
C THR A 14 4.97 19.78 -32.95
N SER A 15 4.49 19.89 -31.75
CA SER A 15 3.69 21.03 -31.30
C SER A 15 4.08 21.31 -29.85
N ASN A 16 4.60 22.50 -29.63
CA ASN A 16 4.86 23.09 -28.32
C ASN A 16 3.53 23.26 -27.58
N SER A 17 3.03 22.18 -26.98
CA SER A 17 2.18 22.21 -25.81
C SER A 17 3.04 21.67 -24.67
N ASP A 18 3.12 22.39 -23.57
CA ASP A 18 3.76 21.90 -22.35
C ASP A 18 3.33 20.46 -22.13
N ASN A 19 4.25 19.49 -22.31
CA ASN A 19 3.94 18.09 -22.28
C ASN A 19 3.60 17.69 -20.85
N MET A 20 2.29 17.74 -20.56
CA MET A 20 1.72 17.21 -19.34
C MET A 20 1.93 15.70 -19.35
N GLU A 21 2.85 15.21 -18.54
CA GLU A 21 3.23 13.79 -18.51
C GLU A 21 2.84 13.17 -17.18
N PHE A 22 1.98 12.12 -17.24
CA PHE A 22 1.63 11.32 -16.07
C PHE A 22 2.55 10.11 -15.98
N LYS A 23 3.54 10.21 -15.13
CA LYS A 23 4.52 9.14 -14.90
C LYS A 23 4.00 8.16 -13.85
N PHE A 24 4.32 6.88 -14.07
CA PHE A 24 4.13 5.86 -13.04
C PHE A 24 5.21 6.01 -11.98
N LYS A 25 4.84 5.76 -10.71
CA LYS A 25 5.74 5.91 -9.58
C LYS A 25 6.97 5.02 -9.69
N GLU A 26 8.12 5.63 -9.66
CA GLU A 26 9.42 4.98 -9.56
C GLU A 26 10.03 5.20 -8.18
N PRO A 27 11.00 4.37 -7.75
CA PRO A 27 11.83 4.67 -6.58
C PRO A 27 12.55 6.01 -6.76
N HIS A 28 12.80 6.75 -5.70
CA HIS A 28 13.60 7.98 -5.77
C HIS A 28 14.96 7.72 -6.43
N LYS A 29 15.53 8.74 -7.05
CA LYS A 29 16.84 8.63 -7.72
C LYS A 29 17.91 8.13 -6.77
N GLU A 30 17.94 8.70 -5.57
CA GLU A 30 18.87 8.34 -4.49
C GLU A 30 18.73 6.88 -4.05
N THR A 31 17.50 6.36 -4.06
CA THR A 31 17.20 4.95 -3.78
C THR A 31 17.76 4.04 -4.86
N ARG A 32 17.54 4.37 -6.14
CA ARG A 32 18.09 3.60 -7.27
C ARG A 32 19.61 3.61 -7.27
N GLU A 33 20.23 4.75 -6.95
CA GLU A 33 21.68 4.88 -6.84
C GLU A 33 22.25 4.05 -5.67
N ALA A 34 21.60 4.05 -4.50
CA ALA A 34 22.00 3.23 -3.36
C ALA A 34 21.95 1.73 -3.71
N MET A 35 20.87 1.28 -4.34
CA MET A 35 20.71 -0.11 -4.79
C MET A 35 21.77 -0.49 -5.83
N ALA A 36 22.06 0.39 -6.82
CA ALA A 36 23.05 0.15 -7.86
C ALA A 36 24.47 0.02 -7.29
N LYS A 37 24.84 0.85 -6.31
CA LYS A 37 26.14 0.75 -5.61
C LYS A 37 26.30 -0.60 -4.93
N VAL A 38 25.31 -1.04 -4.17
CA VAL A 38 25.39 -2.35 -3.50
C VAL A 38 25.43 -3.49 -4.52
N ALA A 39 24.67 -3.41 -5.61
CA ALA A 39 24.67 -4.39 -6.69
C ALA A 39 26.02 -4.47 -7.43
N SER A 40 26.76 -3.36 -7.51
CA SER A 40 28.13 -3.31 -8.11
C SER A 40 29.23 -3.73 -7.15
N GLY A 41 28.89 -4.12 -5.91
CA GLY A 41 29.84 -4.57 -4.90
C GLY A 41 30.33 -3.47 -3.94
N GLU A 42 29.77 -2.26 -4.03
CA GLU A 42 30.11 -1.13 -3.16
C GLU A 42 29.24 -1.14 -1.89
N ASN A 43 29.27 -2.27 -1.14
CA ASN A 43 28.55 -2.35 0.13
C ASN A 43 29.47 -1.92 1.29
N PRO A 44 29.17 -0.79 1.98
CA PRO A 44 30.00 -0.30 3.08
C PRO A 44 30.03 -1.23 4.30
N TYR A 45 29.06 -2.15 4.42
CA TYR A 45 28.94 -3.09 5.52
C TYR A 45 29.42 -4.50 5.20
N LEU A 46 30.05 -4.74 4.03
CA LEU A 46 30.42 -6.08 3.58
C LEU A 46 31.28 -6.86 4.60
N ASN A 47 32.12 -6.14 5.34
CA ASN A 47 33.01 -6.73 6.36
C ASN A 47 32.64 -6.28 7.79
N ASP A 48 31.51 -5.63 7.98
CA ASP A 48 31.06 -5.16 9.29
C ASP A 48 30.02 -6.14 9.89
N ARG A 49 30.42 -6.88 10.93
CA ARG A 49 29.53 -7.81 11.63
C ARG A 49 28.44 -7.11 12.45
N ASN A 50 28.64 -5.85 12.78
CA ASN A 50 27.77 -5.08 13.67
C ASN A 50 26.72 -4.26 12.92
N ASN A 51 26.98 -3.93 11.64
CA ASN A 51 26.10 -3.08 10.82
C ASN A 51 25.75 -3.79 9.50
N SER A 52 24.55 -3.50 8.99
CA SER A 52 24.06 -3.91 7.68
C SER A 52 22.92 -2.98 7.27
N PHE A 53 22.58 -2.94 5.99
CA PHE A 53 21.38 -2.23 5.56
C PHE A 53 20.10 -2.81 6.19
N GLU A 54 20.04 -4.13 6.41
CA GLU A 54 18.91 -4.76 7.11
C GLU A 54 18.73 -4.18 8.52
N LYS A 55 19.81 -4.06 9.32
CA LYS A 55 19.75 -3.47 10.66
C LYS A 55 19.34 -2.00 10.64
N ASN A 56 19.82 -1.22 9.66
CA ASN A 56 19.38 0.16 9.49
C ASN A 56 17.89 0.26 9.17
N CYS A 57 17.39 -0.57 8.25
CA CYS A 57 15.98 -0.66 7.95
C CYS A 57 15.16 -1.00 9.21
N GLN A 58 15.56 -2.03 9.95
CA GLN A 58 14.89 -2.43 11.20
C GLN A 58 14.84 -1.26 12.20
N LYS A 59 15.94 -0.53 12.36
CA LYS A 59 15.99 0.65 13.24
C LYS A 59 15.00 1.71 12.79
N LYS A 60 15.03 2.13 11.52
CA LYS A 60 14.13 3.16 10.98
C LYS A 60 12.66 2.74 11.04
N VAL A 61 12.35 1.47 10.73
CA VAL A 61 10.97 0.95 10.86
C VAL A 61 10.50 1.00 12.30
N LYS A 62 11.33 0.61 13.27
CA LYS A 62 10.99 0.72 14.70
C LYS A 62 10.73 2.17 15.11
N GLU A 63 11.54 3.12 14.65
CA GLU A 63 11.34 4.55 14.91
C GLU A 63 10.04 5.09 14.32
N ILE A 64 9.66 4.64 13.11
CA ILE A 64 8.46 5.10 12.41
C ILE A 64 7.20 4.49 13.02
N THR A 65 7.23 3.19 13.35
CA THR A 65 6.06 2.46 13.87
C THR A 65 5.91 2.60 15.38
N GLY A 66 7.00 2.88 16.12
CA GLY A 66 7.03 2.83 17.59
C GLY A 66 7.08 1.41 18.15
N HIS A 67 7.30 0.38 17.33
CA HIS A 67 7.46 -1.00 17.77
C HIS A 67 8.90 -1.33 18.19
N GLU A 68 9.06 -2.28 19.11
CA GLU A 68 10.39 -2.70 19.61
C GLU A 68 11.07 -3.74 18.70
N TYR A 69 10.28 -4.58 18.01
CA TYR A 69 10.77 -5.65 17.16
C TYR A 69 10.37 -5.41 15.70
N CYS A 70 11.27 -5.76 14.78
CA CYS A 70 11.05 -5.63 13.34
C CYS A 70 11.88 -6.66 12.57
N GLU A 71 11.27 -7.25 11.52
CA GLU A 71 11.96 -8.07 10.52
C GLU A 71 11.68 -7.51 9.12
N ILE A 72 12.74 -7.46 8.30
CA ILE A 72 12.64 -7.07 6.88
C ILE A 72 12.41 -8.33 6.06
N THR A 73 11.46 -8.27 5.13
CA THR A 73 11.01 -9.42 4.35
C THR A 73 11.18 -9.19 2.86
N SER A 74 11.14 -10.25 2.08
CA SER A 74 11.24 -10.19 0.61
C SER A 74 9.97 -9.68 -0.08
N SER A 75 8.83 -9.59 0.64
CA SER A 75 7.58 -9.00 0.13
C SER A 75 6.57 -8.74 1.25
N GLY A 76 5.60 -7.84 1.01
CA GLY A 76 4.46 -7.66 1.92
C GLY A 76 3.63 -8.94 2.14
N ASN A 77 3.50 -9.81 1.13
CA ASN A 77 2.83 -11.09 1.31
C ASN A 77 3.59 -12.01 2.28
N ASN A 78 4.91 -11.97 2.28
CA ASN A 78 5.70 -12.71 3.26
C ASN A 78 5.57 -12.13 4.67
N SER A 79 5.41 -10.81 4.79
CA SER A 79 5.07 -10.18 6.08
C SER A 79 3.70 -10.63 6.59
N ILE A 80 2.69 -10.73 5.70
CA ILE A 80 1.36 -11.30 6.03
C ILE A 80 1.49 -12.76 6.44
N PHE A 81 2.29 -13.54 5.71
CA PHE A 81 2.51 -14.95 6.02
C PHE A 81 3.12 -15.16 7.41
N ILE A 82 4.14 -14.37 7.77
CA ILE A 82 4.74 -14.41 9.12
C ILE A 82 3.68 -14.01 10.16
N ALA A 83 2.97 -12.89 9.97
CA ALA A 83 1.96 -12.41 10.90
C ALA A 83 0.87 -13.45 11.15
N LEU A 84 0.28 -14.01 10.08
CA LEU A 84 -0.80 -15.01 10.20
C LEU A 84 -0.30 -16.37 10.72
N SER A 85 0.98 -16.71 10.51
CA SER A 85 1.58 -17.94 11.11
C SER A 85 1.68 -17.85 12.63
N ALA A 86 1.76 -16.65 13.20
CA ALA A 86 1.81 -16.44 14.65
C ALA A 86 0.43 -16.49 15.33
N ILE A 87 -0.66 -16.43 14.56
CA ILE A 87 -2.03 -16.42 15.09
C ILE A 87 -2.52 -17.85 15.28
N GLU A 88 -3.01 -18.18 16.47
CA GLU A 88 -3.55 -19.51 16.77
C GLU A 88 -5.02 -19.63 16.35
N GLY A 89 -5.83 -18.60 16.60
CA GLY A 89 -7.26 -18.59 16.34
C GLY A 89 -7.65 -18.24 14.91
N SER A 90 -8.90 -17.83 14.73
CA SER A 90 -9.49 -17.43 13.45
C SER A 90 -8.94 -16.09 12.97
N VAL A 91 -9.04 -15.85 11.66
CA VAL A 91 -8.64 -14.58 11.04
C VAL A 91 -9.88 -13.82 10.57
N ILE A 92 -10.13 -12.67 11.17
CA ILE A 92 -11.23 -11.78 10.81
C ILE A 92 -10.74 -10.89 9.66
N ILE A 93 -11.47 -10.90 8.54
CA ILE A 93 -11.09 -10.20 7.31
C ILE A 93 -12.28 -9.35 6.84
N PRO A 94 -12.09 -8.05 6.56
CA PRO A 94 -13.12 -7.20 5.96
C PRO A 94 -13.68 -7.80 4.67
N ASP A 95 -14.98 -7.65 4.46
CA ASP A 95 -15.68 -8.17 3.27
C ASP A 95 -15.25 -7.48 1.98
N GLN A 96 -14.71 -6.26 2.06
CA GLN A 96 -14.17 -5.45 0.98
C GLN A 96 -13.13 -4.43 1.48
N GLY A 97 -12.42 -3.78 0.56
CA GLY A 97 -11.44 -2.74 0.90
C GLY A 97 -10.11 -3.25 1.44
N GLY A 98 -9.92 -4.57 1.47
CA GLY A 98 -8.71 -5.22 1.95
C GLY A 98 -7.75 -5.63 0.82
N TRP A 99 -6.89 -6.59 1.12
CA TRP A 99 -5.95 -7.20 0.17
C TRP A 99 -6.28 -8.69 -0.03
N ASN A 100 -6.28 -9.16 -1.29
CA ASN A 100 -6.58 -10.58 -1.60
C ASN A 100 -5.65 -11.57 -0.90
N GLY A 101 -4.41 -11.16 -0.67
CA GLY A 101 -3.41 -11.96 0.05
C GLY A 101 -3.85 -12.36 1.46
N PHE A 102 -4.70 -11.59 2.13
CA PHE A 102 -5.21 -11.94 3.47
C PHE A 102 -5.94 -13.28 3.43
N LYS A 103 -6.90 -13.42 2.52
CA LYS A 103 -7.68 -14.66 2.36
C LYS A 103 -6.84 -15.81 1.80
N GLN A 104 -5.97 -15.53 0.83
CA GLN A 104 -5.14 -16.55 0.20
C GLN A 104 -4.17 -17.17 1.18
N ILE A 105 -3.51 -16.35 2.01
CA ILE A 105 -2.51 -16.81 2.98
C ILE A 105 -3.21 -17.47 4.18
N ALA A 106 -4.35 -16.93 4.67
CA ALA A 106 -5.12 -17.57 5.73
C ALA A 106 -5.58 -18.97 5.31
N ASN A 107 -6.11 -19.13 4.08
CA ASN A 107 -6.49 -20.44 3.54
C ASN A 107 -5.28 -21.38 3.40
N TYR A 108 -4.13 -20.91 2.93
CA TYR A 108 -2.92 -21.69 2.82
C TYR A 108 -2.44 -22.22 4.19
N LEU A 109 -2.62 -21.42 5.24
CA LEU A 109 -2.29 -21.76 6.62
C LEU A 109 -3.42 -22.56 7.31
N ASN A 110 -4.46 -22.98 6.60
CA ASN A 110 -5.65 -23.65 7.13
C ASN A 110 -6.31 -22.90 8.30
N LYS A 111 -6.29 -21.56 8.28
CA LYS A 111 -6.98 -20.73 9.28
C LYS A 111 -8.46 -20.62 8.94
N GLU A 112 -9.28 -20.69 9.96
CA GLU A 112 -10.68 -20.31 9.85
C GLU A 112 -10.77 -18.82 9.53
N ILE A 113 -11.60 -18.45 8.53
CA ILE A 113 -11.80 -17.07 8.11
C ILE A 113 -13.19 -16.61 8.52
N ILE A 114 -13.24 -15.55 9.32
CA ILE A 114 -14.45 -14.85 9.69
C ILE A 114 -14.55 -13.59 8.83
N THR A 115 -15.59 -13.47 8.01
CA THR A 115 -15.79 -12.28 7.17
C THR A 115 -16.52 -11.20 7.94
N LEU A 116 -15.87 -10.07 8.16
CA LEU A 116 -16.45 -8.89 8.79
C LEU A 116 -17.16 -8.02 7.76
N LYS A 117 -18.44 -7.75 7.96
CA LYS A 117 -19.18 -6.74 7.20
C LYS A 117 -18.61 -5.35 7.48
N THR A 118 -18.55 -4.53 6.45
CA THR A 118 -17.97 -3.16 6.54
C THR A 118 -18.88 -2.13 5.89
N ASP A 119 -18.73 -0.87 6.30
CA ASP A 119 -19.39 0.27 5.67
C ASP A 119 -18.53 0.76 4.51
N LEU A 120 -18.70 0.18 3.31
CA LEU A 120 -17.86 0.45 2.14
C LEU A 120 -16.36 0.29 2.46
N GLY A 121 -16.01 -0.83 3.11
CA GLY A 121 -14.63 -1.15 3.50
C GLY A 121 -14.18 -0.56 4.83
N LEU A 122 -14.90 0.42 5.40
CA LEU A 122 -14.63 0.95 6.72
C LEU A 122 -15.16 -0.01 7.79
N ILE A 123 -14.29 -0.35 8.73
CA ILE A 123 -14.63 -1.20 9.86
C ILE A 123 -15.47 -0.41 10.85
N ASN A 124 -16.69 -0.92 11.09
CA ASN A 124 -17.55 -0.49 12.18
C ASN A 124 -17.46 -1.53 13.30
N THR A 125 -16.99 -1.11 14.47
CA THR A 125 -16.82 -2.01 15.62
C THR A 125 -18.13 -2.58 16.16
N ASP A 126 -19.29 -1.95 15.85
CA ASP A 126 -20.59 -2.48 16.25
C ASP A 126 -20.87 -3.83 15.58
N TYR A 127 -20.43 -4.03 14.33
CA TYR A 127 -20.58 -5.32 13.65
C TYR A 127 -19.74 -6.44 14.29
N LEU A 128 -18.64 -6.11 14.95
CA LEU A 128 -17.84 -7.08 15.70
C LEU A 128 -18.54 -7.55 16.96
N ASN A 129 -19.40 -6.71 17.58
CA ASN A 129 -20.19 -7.11 18.75
C ASN A 129 -21.25 -8.18 18.45
N GLU A 130 -21.66 -8.28 17.20
CA GLU A 130 -22.67 -9.24 16.74
C GLU A 130 -22.07 -10.61 16.37
N MET A 131 -20.74 -10.75 16.43
CA MET A 131 -20.03 -11.92 15.96
C MET A 131 -19.55 -12.79 17.12
N ASP A 132 -19.65 -14.10 16.96
CA ASP A 132 -18.97 -15.06 17.83
C ASP A 132 -17.52 -15.21 17.38
N ILE A 133 -16.60 -14.55 18.10
CA ILE A 133 -15.18 -14.51 17.76
C ILE A 133 -14.42 -15.43 18.72
N PRO A 134 -13.80 -16.50 18.21
CA PRO A 134 -12.97 -17.39 19.03
C PRO A 134 -11.81 -16.65 19.70
N LYS A 135 -11.36 -17.17 20.84
CA LYS A 135 -10.16 -16.64 21.52
C LYS A 135 -8.94 -16.75 20.62
N ASN A 136 -7.95 -15.88 20.86
CA ASN A 136 -6.70 -15.80 20.11
C ASN A 136 -6.86 -15.53 18.61
N SER A 137 -8.02 -14.98 18.21
CA SER A 137 -8.27 -14.52 16.84
C SER A 137 -7.54 -13.21 16.52
N ALA A 138 -7.37 -12.93 15.24
CA ALA A 138 -6.81 -11.67 14.79
C ALA A 138 -7.71 -10.99 13.77
N LEU A 139 -7.78 -9.66 13.83
CA LEU A 139 -8.38 -8.80 12.80
C LEU A 139 -7.27 -8.24 11.91
N ILE A 140 -7.28 -8.61 10.62
CA ILE A 140 -6.35 -8.08 9.63
C ILE A 140 -7.06 -7.08 8.70
N PHE A 141 -6.50 -5.90 8.55
CA PHE A 141 -7.09 -4.82 7.74
C PHE A 141 -6.02 -3.93 7.11
N THR A 142 -6.39 -3.16 6.08
CA THR A 142 -5.53 -2.14 5.47
C THR A 142 -5.73 -0.79 6.15
N SER A 143 -4.67 0.01 6.33
CA SER A 143 -4.76 1.39 6.87
C SER A 143 -5.82 2.24 6.17
N PHE A 144 -5.94 2.08 4.85
CA PHE A 144 -6.96 2.73 4.03
C PHE A 144 -7.89 1.68 3.40
N ALA A 145 -9.18 1.70 3.74
CA ALA A 145 -10.20 0.89 3.10
C ALA A 145 -10.22 1.16 1.59
N GLY A 146 -9.95 0.12 0.79
CA GLY A 146 -9.87 0.24 -0.67
C GLY A 146 -8.88 1.29 -1.18
N TYR A 147 -7.92 1.72 -0.36
CA TYR A 147 -7.02 2.84 -0.57
C TYR A 147 -7.72 4.22 -0.62
N SER A 148 -9.01 4.27 -0.38
CA SER A 148 -9.82 5.50 -0.49
C SER A 148 -10.12 6.16 0.85
N ALA A 149 -10.20 5.43 1.95
CA ALA A 149 -10.62 5.98 3.24
C ALA A 149 -9.79 5.43 4.40
N ASN A 150 -9.25 6.32 5.24
CA ASN A 150 -8.56 5.91 6.45
C ASN A 150 -9.51 5.23 7.44
N GLN A 151 -9.04 4.12 8.01
CA GLN A 151 -9.75 3.42 9.10
C GLN A 151 -9.74 4.27 10.38
N ASP A 152 -10.72 4.04 11.24
CA ASP A 152 -10.68 4.52 12.63
C ASP A 152 -9.89 3.51 13.49
N THR A 153 -8.57 3.56 13.33
CA THR A 153 -7.66 2.65 14.04
C THR A 153 -7.76 2.75 15.55
N LYS A 154 -8.11 3.93 16.09
CA LYS A 154 -8.29 4.13 17.53
C LYS A 154 -9.48 3.33 18.07
N SER A 155 -10.63 3.40 17.42
CA SER A 155 -11.81 2.62 17.79
C SER A 155 -11.58 1.12 17.59
N ILE A 156 -10.95 0.72 16.49
CA ILE A 156 -10.57 -0.67 16.21
C ILE A 156 -9.65 -1.21 17.30
N SER A 157 -8.58 -0.48 17.61
CA SER A 157 -7.60 -0.84 18.65
C SER A 157 -8.26 -1.04 20.01
N LYS A 158 -9.07 -0.05 20.42
CA LYS A 158 -9.80 -0.10 21.71
C LYS A 158 -10.71 -1.33 21.79
N TYR A 159 -11.48 -1.58 20.73
CA TYR A 159 -12.36 -2.75 20.69
C TYR A 159 -11.57 -4.06 20.77
N CYS A 160 -10.59 -4.23 19.90
CA CYS A 160 -9.81 -5.47 19.82
C CYS A 160 -9.07 -5.76 21.13
N LYS A 161 -8.45 -4.74 21.73
CA LYS A 161 -7.76 -4.87 23.01
C LYS A 161 -8.70 -5.32 24.14
N ASN A 162 -9.91 -4.76 24.20
CA ASN A 162 -10.89 -5.12 25.22
C ASN A 162 -11.44 -6.56 25.05
N ASN A 163 -11.39 -7.10 23.83
CA ASN A 163 -11.91 -8.43 23.49
C ASN A 163 -10.82 -9.48 23.24
N GLY A 164 -9.54 -9.16 23.49
CA GLY A 164 -8.43 -10.11 23.32
C GLY A 164 -8.19 -10.51 21.85
N ILE A 165 -8.52 -9.63 20.89
CA ILE A 165 -8.32 -9.82 19.46
C ILE A 165 -7.02 -9.13 19.06
N THR A 166 -6.11 -9.85 18.41
CA THR A 166 -4.86 -9.27 17.89
C THR A 166 -5.14 -8.44 16.64
N THR A 167 -4.67 -7.20 16.62
CA THR A 167 -4.77 -6.33 15.43
C THR A 167 -3.57 -6.50 14.51
N ILE A 168 -3.81 -6.69 13.21
CA ILE A 168 -2.79 -6.72 12.16
C ILE A 168 -3.13 -5.65 11.14
N GLU A 169 -2.34 -4.57 11.12
CA GLU A 169 -2.52 -3.48 10.16
C GLU A 169 -1.57 -3.63 8.97
N ASP A 170 -2.13 -3.75 7.77
CA ASP A 170 -1.38 -3.57 6.52
C ASP A 170 -1.24 -2.06 6.24
N ALA A 171 -0.11 -1.52 6.66
CA ALA A 171 0.25 -0.12 6.50
C ALA A 171 1.00 0.17 5.19
N SER A 172 0.93 -0.71 4.18
CA SER A 172 1.61 -0.52 2.88
C SER A 172 1.30 0.83 2.21
N ALA A 173 0.18 1.44 2.54
CA ALA A 173 -0.22 2.75 2.03
C ALA A 173 -0.36 3.81 3.13
N GLY A 174 -0.22 3.47 4.41
CA GLY A 174 -0.42 4.36 5.55
C GLY A 174 0.81 4.59 6.41
N ILE A 175 1.92 3.89 6.12
CA ILE A 175 3.16 4.04 6.89
C ILE A 175 3.74 5.46 6.74
N GLY A 176 4.20 6.03 7.84
CA GLY A 176 4.75 7.39 7.90
C GLY A 176 3.69 8.48 8.12
N ASP A 177 2.47 8.11 8.56
CA ASP A 177 1.40 9.07 8.86
C ASP A 177 1.80 10.03 9.99
N GLU A 178 1.93 11.32 9.67
CA GLU A 178 2.30 12.35 10.65
C GLU A 178 1.24 12.57 11.73
N LYS A 179 -0.02 12.21 11.47
CA LYS A 179 -1.10 12.24 12.46
C LYS A 179 -1.04 11.10 13.47
N GLN A 180 -0.14 10.15 13.27
CA GLN A 180 0.01 8.97 14.12
C GLN A 180 -1.30 8.16 14.28
N GLU A 181 -2.15 8.20 13.26
CA GLU A 181 -3.41 7.44 13.22
C GLU A 181 -3.24 6.11 12.47
N LEU A 182 -2.26 6.00 11.56
CA LEU A 182 -2.01 4.84 10.74
C LEU A 182 -0.56 4.36 10.90
N GLY A 183 -0.33 3.05 10.83
CA GLY A 183 0.99 2.46 10.98
C GLY A 183 1.64 2.77 12.32
N ASN A 184 0.85 2.88 13.39
CA ASN A 184 1.26 3.27 14.73
C ASN A 184 1.15 2.07 15.71
N GLY A 185 2.27 1.66 16.29
CA GLY A 185 2.36 0.52 17.20
C GLY A 185 1.65 0.70 18.55
N ASN A 186 1.21 1.91 18.89
CA ASN A 186 0.31 2.11 20.03
C ASN A 186 -1.14 1.73 19.70
N LEU A 187 -1.48 1.61 18.40
CA LEU A 187 -2.83 1.33 17.91
C LEU A 187 -2.96 -0.06 17.29
N SER A 188 -1.88 -0.62 16.77
CA SER A 188 -1.89 -1.93 16.13
C SER A 188 -0.85 -2.85 16.74
N ASP A 189 -1.22 -4.09 17.10
CA ASP A 189 -0.30 -5.07 17.71
C ASP A 189 0.78 -5.52 16.73
N ILE A 190 0.40 -5.68 15.47
CA ILE A 190 1.29 -6.06 14.38
C ILE A 190 1.09 -5.07 13.24
N ILE A 191 2.18 -4.51 12.73
CA ILE A 191 2.19 -3.68 11.52
C ILE A 191 2.99 -4.40 10.46
N ILE A 192 2.39 -4.54 9.29
CA ILE A 192 3.04 -5.05 8.09
C ILE A 192 3.02 -4.00 7.00
N ALA A 193 4.03 -3.99 6.14
CA ALA A 193 3.99 -3.19 4.92
C ALA A 193 4.76 -3.86 3.78
N SER A 194 4.27 -3.63 2.57
CA SER A 194 4.98 -3.94 1.34
C SER A 194 5.81 -2.73 0.91
N THR A 195 7.02 -2.97 0.43
CA THR A 195 7.89 -1.96 -0.22
C THR A 195 8.00 -2.20 -1.73
N GLY A 196 7.11 -3.04 -2.27
CA GLY A 196 6.97 -3.26 -3.72
C GLY A 196 6.35 -2.08 -4.45
N SER A 197 6.47 -2.05 -5.78
CA SER A 197 5.90 -0.98 -6.60
C SER A 197 4.38 -1.16 -6.82
N PRO A 198 3.60 -0.09 -6.85
CA PRO A 198 3.88 1.28 -6.39
C PRO A 198 3.36 1.47 -4.95
N LYS A 199 4.24 1.52 -3.99
CA LYS A 199 3.88 1.73 -2.57
C LYS A 199 4.42 3.08 -2.07
N ILE A 200 4.11 3.44 -0.84
CA ILE A 200 4.63 4.67 -0.21
C ILE A 200 6.15 4.53 -0.01
N ILE A 201 6.60 3.36 0.45
CA ILE A 201 8.01 2.96 0.37
C ILE A 201 8.14 2.15 -0.93
N ASN A 202 8.76 2.73 -1.96
CA ASN A 202 8.79 2.12 -3.30
C ASN A 202 10.20 1.67 -3.70
N VAL A 203 10.49 0.39 -3.53
CA VAL A 203 11.79 -0.22 -3.91
C VAL A 203 11.64 -1.27 -5.02
N GLY A 204 10.38 -1.57 -5.40
CA GLY A 204 10.06 -2.60 -6.38
C GLY A 204 9.91 -4.00 -5.80
N SER A 205 10.43 -4.26 -4.60
CA SER A 205 10.33 -5.51 -3.86
C SER A 205 10.43 -5.25 -2.35
N GLY A 206 10.30 -6.29 -1.53
CA GLY A 206 10.48 -6.20 -0.09
C GLY A 206 9.21 -5.91 0.69
N GLY A 207 9.40 -5.84 1.99
CA GLY A 207 8.39 -5.52 2.99
C GLY A 207 8.97 -5.60 4.39
N PHE A 208 8.15 -5.40 5.38
CA PHE A 208 8.51 -5.59 6.78
C PHE A 208 7.31 -6.01 7.64
N ILE A 209 7.64 -6.57 8.79
CA ILE A 209 6.71 -6.83 9.91
C ILE A 209 7.31 -6.24 11.17
N SER A 210 6.51 -5.57 11.99
CA SER A 210 6.91 -5.07 13.30
C SER A 210 5.84 -5.33 14.37
N SER A 211 6.27 -5.47 15.63
CA SER A 211 5.40 -5.70 16.78
C SER A 211 6.14 -5.37 18.08
N ASN A 212 5.37 -5.13 19.16
CA ASN A 212 5.92 -5.11 20.53
C ASN A 212 5.91 -6.50 21.21
N LYS A 213 5.35 -7.52 20.54
CA LYS A 213 5.19 -8.87 21.04
C LYS A 213 6.34 -9.76 20.53
N PRO A 214 7.37 -10.08 21.35
CA PRO A 214 8.51 -10.89 20.90
C PRO A 214 8.10 -12.30 20.46
N GLU A 215 7.04 -12.86 21.06
CA GLU A 215 6.52 -14.18 20.71
C GLU A 215 6.09 -14.31 19.24
N ILE A 216 5.70 -13.21 18.59
CA ILE A 216 5.40 -13.19 17.14
C ILE A 216 6.64 -13.68 16.35
N PHE A 217 7.81 -13.20 16.73
CA PHE A 217 9.07 -13.52 16.05
C PHE A 217 9.66 -14.85 16.53
N GLU A 218 9.51 -15.17 17.81
CA GLU A 218 10.00 -16.45 18.39
C GLU A 218 9.28 -17.66 17.80
N ASN A 219 7.96 -17.54 17.58
CA ASN A 219 7.13 -18.63 17.08
C ASN A 219 7.17 -18.76 15.55
N THR A 220 7.74 -17.78 14.83
CA THR A 220 7.75 -17.76 13.35
C THR A 220 9.15 -17.81 12.74
N LYS A 221 10.14 -18.38 13.43
CA LYS A 221 11.55 -18.45 12.96
C LYS A 221 11.70 -19.05 11.56
N LEU A 222 10.95 -20.12 11.25
CA LEU A 222 11.02 -20.75 9.91
C LEU A 222 10.38 -19.84 8.83
N PRO A 223 9.15 -19.33 8.99
CA PRO A 223 8.60 -18.31 8.11
C PRO A 223 9.54 -17.12 7.84
N GLN A 224 10.15 -16.55 8.89
CA GLN A 224 11.12 -15.46 8.76
C GLN A 224 12.33 -15.88 7.91
N LYS A 225 12.92 -17.04 8.18
CA LYS A 225 14.08 -17.55 7.44
C LYS A 225 13.78 -17.73 5.94
N LEU A 226 12.58 -18.20 5.60
CA LEU A 226 12.12 -18.36 4.21
C LEU A 226 11.79 -17.04 3.52
N SER A 227 11.54 -16.00 4.31
CA SER A 227 11.08 -14.67 3.83
C SER A 227 12.18 -13.62 3.76
N LYS A 228 13.45 -14.00 3.97
CA LYS A 228 14.57 -13.05 3.96
C LYS A 228 14.69 -12.32 2.63
N THR A 229 15.09 -11.07 2.70
CA THR A 229 15.49 -10.26 1.55
C THR A 229 17.03 -10.16 1.48
N ASN A 230 17.55 -9.36 0.56
CA ASN A 230 18.98 -9.17 0.36
C ASN A 230 19.40 -7.71 0.59
N GLU A 231 20.70 -7.47 0.72
CA GLU A 231 21.28 -6.14 1.01
C GLU A 231 20.97 -5.09 -0.08
N ILE A 232 20.78 -5.48 -1.35
CA ILE A 232 20.41 -4.54 -2.42
C ILE A 232 19.03 -3.96 -2.13
N ILE A 233 18.05 -4.81 -1.80
CA ILE A 233 16.69 -4.37 -1.45
C ILE A 233 16.71 -3.60 -0.12
N CYS A 234 17.47 -4.06 0.88
CA CYS A 234 17.60 -3.35 2.15
C CYS A 234 18.18 -1.94 1.95
N SER A 235 19.19 -1.77 1.09
CA SER A 235 19.75 -0.43 0.80
C SER A 235 18.72 0.51 0.17
N GLY A 236 17.85 -0.04 -0.68
CA GLY A 236 16.72 0.71 -1.23
C GLY A 236 15.70 1.09 -0.18
N ILE A 237 15.28 0.15 0.68
CA ILE A 237 14.32 0.40 1.77
C ILE A 237 14.89 1.43 2.75
N ASP A 238 16.15 1.28 3.16
CA ASP A 238 16.83 2.23 4.05
C ASP A 238 16.75 3.65 3.51
N LYS A 239 16.96 3.82 2.21
CA LYS A 239 16.93 5.13 1.56
C LYS A 239 15.50 5.67 1.37
N GLU A 240 14.54 4.84 0.94
CA GLU A 240 13.13 5.27 0.78
C GLU A 240 12.47 5.65 2.10
N LEU A 241 12.87 5.06 3.21
CA LEU A 241 12.37 5.43 4.52
C LEU A 241 12.66 6.89 4.91
N ASP A 242 13.69 7.52 4.34
CA ASP A 242 13.97 8.94 4.54
C ASP A 242 12.88 9.84 3.94
N PHE A 243 12.14 9.37 2.94
CA PHE A 243 11.11 10.11 2.21
C PHE A 243 9.68 9.73 2.63
N VAL A 244 9.49 8.70 3.46
CA VAL A 244 8.19 8.07 3.69
C VAL A 244 7.07 9.04 4.12
N LYS A 245 7.38 9.98 5.03
CA LYS A 245 6.39 10.97 5.51
C LYS A 245 5.96 11.91 4.40
N SER A 246 6.90 12.52 3.69
CA SER A 246 6.62 13.43 2.58
C SER A 246 5.90 12.71 1.43
N ASN A 247 6.24 11.45 1.16
CA ASN A 247 5.61 10.62 0.14
C ASN A 247 4.12 10.39 0.43
N LEU A 248 3.81 10.04 1.68
CA LEU A 248 2.43 9.82 2.11
C LEU A 248 1.64 11.12 2.08
N GLU A 249 2.20 12.21 2.63
CA GLU A 249 1.53 13.50 2.71
C GLU A 249 1.20 14.05 1.31
N GLN A 250 2.16 14.05 0.37
CA GLN A 250 1.93 14.50 -1.00
C GLN A 250 0.81 13.69 -1.68
N THR A 251 0.79 12.36 -1.48
CA THR A 251 -0.24 11.49 -2.06
C THR A 251 -1.63 11.78 -1.45
N ILE A 252 -1.71 11.97 -0.12
CA ILE A 252 -2.98 12.32 0.56
C ILE A 252 -3.47 13.68 0.12
N ASN A 253 -2.58 14.68 0.01
CA ASN A 253 -2.94 16.03 -0.40
C ASN A 253 -3.48 16.05 -1.84
N ALA A 254 -2.81 15.40 -2.78
CA ALA A 254 -3.29 15.25 -4.15
C ALA A 254 -4.66 14.54 -4.21
N THR A 255 -4.82 13.44 -3.44
CA THR A 255 -6.09 12.72 -3.35
C THR A 255 -7.21 13.59 -2.78
N SER A 256 -6.91 14.40 -1.77
CA SER A 256 -7.88 15.30 -1.14
C SER A 256 -8.35 16.40 -2.10
N ILE A 257 -7.44 16.95 -2.92
CA ILE A 257 -7.79 17.92 -3.96
C ILE A 257 -8.75 17.27 -4.99
N LEU A 258 -8.41 16.08 -5.47
CA LEU A 258 -9.27 15.36 -6.42
C LEU A 258 -10.65 15.06 -5.84
N LYS A 259 -10.72 14.54 -4.61
CA LYS A 259 -11.99 14.23 -3.92
C LYS A 259 -12.88 15.46 -3.73
N LYS A 260 -12.28 16.62 -3.47
CA LYS A 260 -13.01 17.88 -3.28
C LYS A 260 -13.68 18.38 -4.56
N HIS A 261 -13.09 18.09 -5.72
CA HIS A 261 -13.50 18.69 -6.99
C HIS A 261 -14.11 17.69 -8.00
N ILE A 262 -14.04 16.38 -7.71
CA ILE A 262 -14.69 15.35 -8.53
C ILE A 262 -15.99 14.92 -7.87
N ASN A 263 -17.07 14.95 -8.66
CA ASN A 263 -18.41 14.57 -8.20
C ASN A 263 -18.53 13.06 -7.94
N ASN A 264 -19.53 12.66 -7.15
CA ASN A 264 -19.90 11.26 -6.86
C ASN A 264 -18.76 10.40 -6.29
N THR A 265 -17.83 11.01 -5.54
CA THR A 265 -16.73 10.28 -4.91
C THR A 265 -17.19 9.57 -3.63
N PHE A 266 -16.88 8.27 -3.52
CA PHE A 266 -17.00 7.57 -2.25
C PHE A 266 -16.00 8.13 -1.23
N HIS A 267 -16.43 8.22 0.03
CA HIS A 267 -15.58 8.69 1.13
C HIS A 267 -14.97 10.09 0.88
N ALA A 268 -15.74 11.02 0.31
CA ALA A 268 -15.26 12.35 -0.07
C ALA A 268 -14.55 13.11 1.07
N SER A 269 -15.03 12.97 2.31
CA SER A 269 -14.47 13.62 3.50
C SER A 269 -13.32 12.88 4.18
N LYS A 270 -13.02 11.63 3.77
CA LYS A 270 -11.98 10.81 4.38
C LYS A 270 -10.63 10.96 3.68
N ARG A 271 -9.53 10.91 4.43
CA ARG A 271 -8.18 10.80 3.86
C ARG A 271 -8.04 9.51 3.07
N GLY A 272 -7.27 9.53 2.02
CA GLY A 272 -7.00 8.36 1.19
C GLY A 272 -5.80 8.59 0.28
N VAL A 273 -5.43 7.57 -0.47
CA VAL A 273 -4.35 7.61 -1.48
C VAL A 273 -4.85 7.27 -2.88
N ASN A 274 -6.17 7.06 -3.02
CA ASN A 274 -6.90 6.87 -4.28
C ASN A 274 -8.26 7.55 -4.20
N VAL A 275 -8.86 7.84 -5.35
CA VAL A 275 -10.23 8.33 -5.48
C VAL A 275 -11.09 7.24 -6.11
N ILE A 276 -12.23 6.91 -5.48
CA ILE A 276 -13.22 5.98 -6.03
C ILE A 276 -14.47 6.78 -6.33
N ILE A 277 -14.94 6.73 -7.59
CA ILE A 277 -16.06 7.51 -8.09
C ILE A 277 -17.18 6.54 -8.46
N GLN A 278 -18.37 6.76 -7.93
CA GLN A 278 -19.54 5.95 -8.25
C GLN A 278 -19.99 6.20 -9.69
N HIS A 279 -20.16 5.13 -10.47
CA HIS A 279 -20.70 5.21 -11.81
C HIS A 279 -21.23 3.88 -12.32
N GLU A 280 -22.42 3.89 -12.97
CA GLU A 280 -23.09 2.68 -13.47
C GLU A 280 -22.35 2.01 -14.64
N LYS A 281 -21.65 2.77 -15.46
CA LYS A 281 -20.94 2.30 -16.66
C LYS A 281 -19.44 2.55 -16.58
N PRO A 282 -18.72 1.92 -15.63
CA PRO A 282 -17.32 2.24 -15.37
C PRO A 282 -16.38 1.96 -16.58
N LYS A 283 -16.69 0.98 -17.42
CA LYS A 283 -15.87 0.67 -18.60
C LYS A 283 -15.86 1.79 -19.62
N ASP A 284 -17.01 2.41 -19.86
CA ASP A 284 -17.20 3.47 -20.86
C ASP A 284 -16.44 4.74 -20.42
N ILE A 285 -16.57 5.10 -19.15
CA ILE A 285 -15.88 6.27 -18.58
C ILE A 285 -14.37 6.07 -18.60
N ILE A 286 -13.87 4.90 -18.16
CA ILE A 286 -12.42 4.60 -18.19
C ILE A 286 -11.87 4.75 -19.61
N TRP A 287 -12.57 4.25 -20.61
CA TRP A 287 -12.14 4.35 -22.01
C TRP A 287 -12.06 5.80 -22.48
N LYS A 288 -13.08 6.61 -22.18
CA LYS A 288 -13.14 8.04 -22.54
C LYS A 288 -12.03 8.84 -21.84
N VAL A 289 -11.89 8.67 -20.52
CA VAL A 289 -10.84 9.37 -19.74
C VAL A 289 -9.44 9.00 -20.24
N LYS A 290 -9.20 7.72 -20.55
CA LYS A 290 -7.90 7.27 -21.09
C LYS A 290 -7.56 7.82 -22.46
N LYS A 291 -8.55 8.24 -23.26
CA LYS A 291 -8.31 8.91 -24.54
C LYS A 291 -7.84 10.36 -24.39
N GLU A 292 -8.30 11.04 -23.35
CA GLU A 292 -8.06 12.47 -23.14
C GLU A 292 -6.85 12.74 -22.24
N LEU A 293 -6.52 11.79 -21.33
CA LEU A 293 -5.33 11.91 -20.49
C LEU A 293 -4.16 11.14 -21.11
N PRO A 294 -2.99 11.78 -21.32
CA PRO A 294 -1.80 11.13 -21.88
C PRO A 294 -1.14 10.22 -20.86
N ILE A 295 -1.81 9.10 -20.57
CA ILE A 295 -1.38 8.13 -19.55
C ILE A 295 -0.74 6.96 -20.26
N ASN A 296 0.56 6.83 -20.12
CA ASN A 296 1.34 5.74 -20.71
C ASN A 296 1.26 4.42 -19.91
N HIS A 297 0.55 4.39 -18.77
CA HIS A 297 0.48 3.21 -17.91
C HIS A 297 -0.97 2.79 -17.60
N HIS A 298 -1.29 1.53 -17.85
CA HIS A 298 -2.65 0.98 -17.68
C HIS A 298 -3.17 0.99 -16.23
N ALA A 299 -2.28 1.10 -15.23
CA ALA A 299 -2.61 1.01 -13.82
C ALA A 299 -3.06 2.33 -13.16
N PHE A 300 -3.22 3.43 -13.90
CA PHE A 300 -3.66 4.71 -13.35
C PHE A 300 -5.16 4.77 -13.08
N ILE A 301 -5.97 4.20 -13.98
CA ILE A 301 -7.42 4.13 -13.82
C ILE A 301 -7.86 2.67 -13.86
N THR A 302 -8.50 2.23 -12.78
CA THR A 302 -9.04 0.89 -12.61
C THR A 302 -10.55 0.94 -12.35
N LYS A 303 -11.19 -0.20 -12.13
CA LYS A 303 -12.64 -0.30 -11.95
C LYS A 303 -13.03 -1.00 -10.66
N CYS A 304 -14.20 -0.67 -10.17
CA CYS A 304 -15.00 -1.44 -9.23
C CYS A 304 -16.19 -2.09 -9.98
N PRO A 305 -16.77 -3.21 -9.46
CA PRO A 305 -16.45 -3.84 -8.18
C PRO A 305 -15.11 -4.59 -8.18
N ASN A 306 -14.39 -4.50 -7.08
CA ASN A 306 -13.15 -5.24 -6.83
C ASN A 306 -12.92 -5.32 -5.31
N TYR A 307 -12.59 -6.49 -4.78
CA TYR A 307 -12.35 -6.68 -3.35
C TYR A 307 -11.27 -5.74 -2.79
N ASN A 308 -10.18 -5.51 -3.54
CA ASN A 308 -9.10 -4.61 -3.10
C ASN A 308 -9.48 -3.12 -3.17
N ARG A 309 -10.69 -2.80 -3.59
CA ARG A 309 -11.28 -1.46 -3.64
C ARG A 309 -12.64 -1.52 -2.95
N LEU A 310 -13.72 -1.27 -3.69
CA LEU A 310 -15.09 -1.43 -3.19
C LEU A 310 -15.85 -2.44 -4.05
N LYS A 311 -16.91 -3.03 -3.50
CA LYS A 311 -17.82 -3.91 -4.23
C LYS A 311 -18.88 -3.13 -5.02
N GLU A 312 -18.95 -1.81 -4.84
CA GLU A 312 -19.83 -0.93 -5.58
C GLU A 312 -19.33 -0.70 -7.01
N LYS A 313 -20.23 -0.36 -7.92
CA LYS A 313 -19.86 0.02 -9.29
C LYS A 313 -19.17 1.39 -9.33
N GLY A 314 -18.06 1.48 -10.01
CA GLY A 314 -17.33 2.73 -10.12
C GLY A 314 -15.99 2.64 -10.80
N ILE A 315 -15.36 3.78 -10.93
CA ILE A 315 -13.99 3.93 -11.42
C ILE A 315 -13.06 4.33 -10.28
N VAL A 316 -11.80 3.98 -10.41
CA VAL A 316 -10.78 4.30 -9.40
C VAL A 316 -9.66 5.07 -10.07
N ILE A 317 -9.37 6.26 -9.57
CA ILE A 317 -8.15 7.00 -9.91
C ILE A 317 -7.09 6.54 -8.90
N GLU A 318 -6.09 5.84 -9.39
CA GLU A 318 -5.00 5.25 -8.59
C GLU A 318 -3.90 6.30 -8.33
N VAL A 319 -4.21 7.32 -7.54
CA VAL A 319 -3.28 8.45 -7.26
C VAL A 319 -1.95 7.95 -6.71
N LYS A 320 -1.97 6.94 -5.84
CA LYS A 320 -0.77 6.31 -5.28
C LYS A 320 0.17 5.71 -6.33
N ASN A 321 -0.33 5.47 -7.56
CA ASN A 321 0.48 4.92 -8.65
C ASN A 321 1.19 6.01 -9.45
N LEU A 322 0.84 7.28 -9.25
CA LEU A 322 1.51 8.40 -9.90
C LEU A 322 2.82 8.74 -9.21
N ASP A 323 3.81 9.05 -10.03
CA ASP A 323 5.04 9.65 -9.56
C ASP A 323 4.79 11.01 -8.91
N TYR A 324 5.57 11.39 -7.91
CA TYR A 324 5.38 12.64 -7.18
C TYR A 324 5.50 13.87 -8.08
N SER A 325 6.34 13.80 -9.12
CA SER A 325 6.44 14.86 -10.15
C SER A 325 5.15 15.07 -10.93
N SER A 326 4.27 14.07 -10.97
CA SER A 326 2.96 14.12 -11.63
C SER A 326 1.83 14.67 -10.73
N LEU A 327 2.08 14.85 -9.42
CA LEU A 327 1.09 15.36 -8.46
C LEU A 327 1.03 16.88 -8.39
N LYS A 328 1.50 17.58 -9.42
CA LYS A 328 1.45 19.04 -9.54
C LYS A 328 0.02 19.52 -9.79
N LYS A 329 -0.26 20.76 -9.38
CA LYS A 329 -1.61 21.36 -9.49
C LYS A 329 -2.18 21.27 -10.91
N GLU A 330 -1.40 21.62 -11.92
CA GLU A 330 -1.82 21.62 -13.33
C GLU A 330 -2.28 20.23 -13.77
N ASN A 331 -1.58 19.18 -13.36
CA ASN A 331 -1.93 17.80 -13.66
C ASN A 331 -3.22 17.39 -12.93
N LEU A 332 -3.37 17.77 -11.66
CA LEU A 332 -4.58 17.49 -10.87
C LEU A 332 -5.79 18.22 -11.45
N ASP A 333 -5.65 19.48 -11.83
CA ASP A 333 -6.70 20.27 -12.48
C ASP A 333 -7.15 19.62 -13.80
N LYS A 334 -6.19 19.08 -14.58
CA LYS A 334 -6.52 18.36 -15.82
C LYS A 334 -7.26 17.03 -15.56
N ILE A 335 -6.88 16.28 -14.52
CA ILE A 335 -7.62 15.07 -14.11
C ILE A 335 -9.06 15.45 -13.75
N ILE A 336 -9.24 16.52 -12.95
CA ILE A 336 -10.56 17.00 -12.51
C ILE A 336 -11.42 17.37 -13.71
N GLU A 337 -10.88 18.18 -14.62
CA GLU A 337 -11.56 18.60 -15.85
C GLU A 337 -12.03 17.39 -16.67
N VAL A 338 -11.09 16.53 -17.04
CA VAL A 338 -11.38 15.39 -17.92
C VAL A 338 -12.35 14.42 -17.29
N VAL A 339 -12.21 14.13 -15.99
CA VAL A 339 -13.10 13.19 -15.30
C VAL A 339 -14.51 13.77 -15.18
N ASN A 340 -14.66 15.03 -14.73
CA ASN A 340 -15.97 15.64 -14.58
C ASN A 340 -16.73 15.81 -15.91
N ASN A 341 -16.02 16.03 -17.02
CA ASN A 341 -16.61 16.10 -18.36
C ASN A 341 -17.16 14.74 -18.85
N GLN A 342 -16.77 13.63 -18.22
CA GLN A 342 -17.20 12.28 -18.58
C GLN A 342 -18.22 11.67 -17.60
N LEU A 343 -18.43 12.28 -16.42
CA LEU A 343 -19.43 11.88 -15.42
C LEU A 343 -20.82 12.42 -15.73
#